data_e103f60f32ca8df4ef16b51a76941913
#
_entry.id   e103f60f32ca8df4ef16b51a76941913
#
_cell.length_a   1.000
_cell.length_b   1.000
_cell.length_c   1.000
_cell.angle_alpha   90.00
_cell.angle_beta   90.00
_cell.angle_gamma   90.00
#
_symmetry.space_group_name_H-M   'P 1'
#
loop_
_entity.id
_entity.type
_entity.pdbx_description
1 polymer ?
#
loop_
_entity_poly.entity_id
_entity_poly.type
_entity_poly.pdbx_seq_one_letter_code
_entity_poly.pdbx_strand_id
1 'polypeptide(L)'
;MNAQTDERLRRWRLVLGGANADGIGCALSREQAAIDAALAAVYDGGGGDGSSSDRRGGLGASAPSVARWLGDIRTYFPGPVVRVIQQDAMRRLDLHRLLLEPEVLETIEPDVHLVGTLLALNSVIPQKTRATARLVVRKVVDELERRLAQETRQAITGALNRAARTNRPRRLADVDWNTTIRRNLRHYQPAYHTIIAETLVGYGRRQRASLKDVILTVDQSGSMASSVVYSSVFAAVLASLRTLRTQLVVFDTAVVDLSEKLEDPVEVLFGTQLGGGTDINQALAYSQSLVRKPADTIMLLISDLYEGGDEKEMLKRAASLVAGGVRLIVLLALSDDGAPAYDHDNAAALASLGCPVFACTPEQFPALMAAAIEGRDISLWAAGQEIVGARAG
;
A
#
# COMPACT_ATOMS: atom_id res chain seq x y z
N MET A 1 -9.22 -42.23 27.97
CA MET A 1 -9.39 -40.89 27.37
C MET A 1 -8.63 -40.91 26.03
N ASN A 2 -9.30 -40.53 24.91
CA ASN A 2 -8.69 -40.66 23.61
C ASN A 2 -7.60 -39.59 23.39
N ALA A 3 -6.46 -39.96 22.77
CA ALA A 3 -5.34 -39.06 22.47
C ALA A 3 -5.78 -37.78 21.72
N GLN A 4 -6.81 -37.88 20.89
CA GLN A 4 -7.41 -36.75 20.18
C GLN A 4 -8.14 -35.75 21.09
N THR A 5 -8.78 -36.25 22.16
CA THR A 5 -9.45 -35.41 23.16
C THR A 5 -8.44 -34.64 23.99
N ASP A 6 -7.32 -35.28 24.32
CA ASP A 6 -6.22 -34.69 25.11
C ASP A 6 -5.50 -33.59 24.33
N GLU A 7 -5.27 -33.81 23.04
CA GLU A 7 -4.66 -32.80 22.16
C GLU A 7 -5.58 -31.58 21.96
N ARG A 8 -6.90 -31.81 21.82
CA ARG A 8 -7.89 -30.73 21.71
C ARG A 8 -7.96 -29.90 23.00
N LEU A 9 -7.89 -30.53 24.15
CA LEU A 9 -7.87 -29.84 25.45
C LEU A 9 -6.60 -28.99 25.63
N ARG A 10 -5.44 -29.49 25.19
CA ARG A 10 -4.17 -28.73 25.19
C ARG A 10 -4.23 -27.51 24.30
N ARG A 11 -4.82 -27.62 23.09
CA ARG A 11 -5.03 -26.48 22.19
C ARG A 11 -5.94 -25.44 22.81
N TRP A 12 -7.04 -25.85 23.45
CA TRP A 12 -7.94 -24.94 24.17
C TRP A 12 -7.25 -24.24 25.34
N ARG A 13 -6.41 -24.96 26.08
CA ARG A 13 -5.62 -24.36 27.14
C ARG A 13 -4.67 -23.27 26.65
N LEU A 14 -3.98 -23.51 25.54
CA LEU A 14 -3.09 -22.52 24.92
C LEU A 14 -3.85 -21.28 24.40
N VAL A 15 -5.08 -21.46 23.93
CA VAL A 15 -5.93 -20.36 23.44
C VAL A 15 -6.52 -19.53 24.59
N LEU A 16 -6.91 -20.16 25.69
CA LEU A 16 -7.58 -19.49 26.82
C LEU A 16 -6.60 -18.83 27.80
N GLY A 17 -5.31 -19.19 27.75
CA GLY A 17 -4.30 -18.70 28.68
C GLY A 17 -4.31 -19.38 30.06
N GLY A 18 -3.22 -19.14 30.84
CA GLY A 18 -2.96 -19.88 32.08
C GLY A 18 -4.05 -19.76 33.16
N ALA A 19 -4.43 -18.56 33.55
CA ALA A 19 -5.33 -18.31 34.66
C ALA A 19 -6.78 -18.77 34.41
N ASN A 20 -7.25 -18.70 33.15
CA ASN A 20 -8.60 -19.11 32.77
C ASN A 20 -8.70 -20.59 32.38
N ALA A 21 -7.56 -21.24 32.18
CA ALA A 21 -7.46 -22.62 31.71
C ALA A 21 -7.12 -23.63 32.82
N ASP A 22 -6.86 -23.19 34.04
CA ASP A 22 -6.48 -24.07 35.18
C ASP A 22 -7.53 -25.12 35.53
N GLY A 23 -8.80 -24.93 35.14
CA GLY A 23 -9.89 -25.90 35.29
C GLY A 23 -9.94 -26.99 34.21
N ILE A 24 -9.15 -26.91 33.13
CA ILE A 24 -9.20 -27.85 32.00
C ILE A 24 -8.47 -29.18 32.32
N GLY A 25 -7.58 -29.20 33.33
CA GLY A 25 -6.99 -30.43 33.88
C GLY A 25 -6.00 -31.14 32.92
N CYS A 26 -5.42 -30.46 31.93
CA CYS A 26 -4.40 -31.07 31.07
C CYS A 26 -2.99 -30.55 31.37
N ALA A 27 -2.03 -31.46 31.45
CA ALA A 27 -0.62 -31.10 31.59
C ALA A 27 -0.04 -30.67 30.22
N LEU A 28 0.65 -29.53 30.20
CA LEU A 28 1.40 -29.08 29.04
C LEU A 28 2.76 -29.78 28.97
N SER A 29 3.21 -30.09 27.78
CA SER A 29 4.61 -30.50 27.55
C SER A 29 5.55 -29.32 27.84
N ARG A 30 6.86 -29.57 27.99
CA ARG A 30 7.85 -28.52 28.21
C ARG A 30 7.85 -27.44 27.10
N GLU A 31 7.64 -27.86 25.87
CA GLU A 31 7.53 -26.99 24.71
C GLU A 31 6.23 -26.17 24.73
N GLN A 32 5.11 -26.82 25.01
CA GLN A 32 3.81 -26.15 25.14
C GLN A 32 3.77 -25.17 26.33
N ALA A 33 4.46 -25.47 27.42
CA ALA A 33 4.59 -24.56 28.55
C ALA A 33 5.44 -23.30 28.18
N ALA A 34 6.43 -23.47 27.32
CA ALA A 34 7.22 -22.33 26.79
C ALA A 34 6.38 -21.47 25.85
N ILE A 35 5.54 -22.07 25.01
CA ILE A 35 4.57 -21.39 24.15
C ILE A 35 3.55 -20.60 25.00
N ASP A 36 2.98 -21.26 26.01
CA ASP A 36 2.01 -20.64 26.94
C ASP A 36 2.62 -19.43 27.67
N ALA A 37 3.83 -19.56 28.19
CA ALA A 37 4.56 -18.48 28.83
C ALA A 37 4.86 -17.30 27.87
N ALA A 38 5.18 -17.59 26.60
CA ALA A 38 5.43 -16.56 25.60
C ALA A 38 4.15 -15.81 25.23
N LEU A 39 3.00 -16.48 25.14
CA LEU A 39 1.72 -15.85 24.87
C LEU A 39 1.20 -15.08 26.11
N ALA A 40 1.31 -15.67 27.32
CA ALA A 40 0.90 -15.02 28.57
C ALA A 40 1.62 -13.66 28.78
N ALA A 41 2.87 -13.55 28.35
CA ALA A 41 3.61 -12.30 28.43
C ALA A 41 2.95 -11.15 27.64
N VAL A 42 2.21 -11.44 26.57
CA VAL A 42 1.53 -10.44 25.74
C VAL A 42 0.06 -10.27 26.14
N TYR A 43 -0.65 -11.38 26.39
CA TYR A 43 -2.10 -11.39 26.49
C TYR A 43 -2.62 -11.34 27.93
N ASP A 44 -1.87 -11.86 28.91
CA ASP A 44 -2.26 -11.87 30.31
C ASP A 44 -1.75 -10.65 31.11
N GLY A 45 -0.77 -9.91 30.57
CA GLY A 45 -0.21 -8.71 31.21
C GLY A 45 -1.07 -7.45 31.14
N GLY A 46 -2.18 -7.44 30.36
CA GLY A 46 -2.99 -6.26 30.06
C GLY A 46 -4.39 -6.21 30.70
N GLY A 47 -4.82 -7.20 31.47
CA GLY A 47 -6.16 -7.32 32.02
C GLY A 47 -6.23 -7.23 33.55
N GLY A 48 -5.86 -6.10 34.14
CA GLY A 48 -5.96 -5.86 35.58
C GLY A 48 -6.76 -4.60 35.85
N ASP A 49 -8.05 -4.75 36.13
CA ASP A 49 -8.88 -3.78 36.83
C ASP A 49 -8.19 -3.38 38.16
N GLY A 50 -8.15 -2.07 38.41
CA GLY A 50 -7.34 -1.40 39.40
C GLY A 50 -7.49 -1.88 40.87
N SER A 51 -6.80 -2.93 41.27
CA SER A 51 -6.43 -3.13 42.69
C SER A 51 -5.47 -4.31 42.84
N SER A 52 -4.17 -4.07 42.59
CA SER A 52 -3.08 -4.66 43.37
C SER A 52 -1.74 -4.15 42.88
N SER A 53 -1.11 -3.34 43.71
CA SER A 53 0.11 -2.56 43.49
C SER A 53 1.39 -3.38 43.60
N ASP A 54 1.46 -4.64 43.15
CA ASP A 54 2.67 -5.41 43.47
C ASP A 54 3.11 -6.51 42.50
N ARG A 55 2.80 -6.43 41.19
CA ARG A 55 3.41 -7.31 40.19
C ARG A 55 3.63 -6.61 38.85
N ARG A 56 4.42 -5.53 38.88
CA ARG A 56 5.02 -4.96 37.68
C ARG A 56 6.33 -5.68 37.34
N GLY A 57 6.25 -6.95 37.00
CA GLY A 57 7.28 -7.63 36.24
C GLY A 57 7.01 -7.44 34.75
N GLY A 58 6.84 -6.19 34.29
CA GLY A 58 6.60 -5.90 32.89
C GLY A 58 7.88 -6.08 32.06
N LEU A 59 7.74 -6.59 30.82
CA LEU A 59 8.77 -6.60 29.78
C LEU A 59 9.36 -5.21 29.50
N GLY A 60 8.80 -4.15 30.07
CA GLY A 60 9.24 -2.76 29.93
C GLY A 60 10.55 -2.38 30.61
N ALA A 61 11.21 -3.32 31.32
CA ALA A 61 12.39 -2.99 32.11
C ALA A 61 13.74 -3.37 31.49
N SER A 62 13.80 -4.22 30.41
CA SER A 62 15.11 -4.55 29.81
C SER A 62 14.99 -5.08 28.39
N ALA A 63 15.68 -4.45 27.43
CA ALA A 63 15.79 -4.88 26.03
C ALA A 63 16.24 -6.35 25.86
N PRO A 64 17.15 -6.92 26.69
CA PRO A 64 17.54 -8.32 26.60
C PRO A 64 16.39 -9.31 26.86
N SER A 65 15.41 -9.00 27.70
CA SER A 65 14.25 -9.88 27.95
C SER A 65 13.29 -9.89 26.79
N VAL A 66 13.09 -8.76 26.11
CA VAL A 66 12.26 -8.66 24.90
C VAL A 66 12.91 -9.38 23.72
N ALA A 67 14.22 -9.22 23.53
CA ALA A 67 14.96 -9.92 22.47
C ALA A 67 14.89 -11.45 22.64
N ARG A 68 15.00 -11.95 23.89
CA ARG A 68 14.82 -13.38 24.18
C ARG A 68 13.42 -13.86 23.87
N TRP A 69 12.41 -13.14 24.33
CA TRP A 69 11.00 -13.44 24.09
C TRP A 69 10.67 -13.47 22.58
N LEU A 70 11.16 -12.51 21.79
CA LEU A 70 11.00 -12.51 20.34
C LEU A 70 11.69 -13.73 19.67
N GLY A 71 12.85 -14.15 20.18
CA GLY A 71 13.52 -15.36 19.75
C GLY A 71 12.70 -16.63 20.02
N ASP A 72 12.09 -16.70 21.20
CA ASP A 72 11.24 -17.81 21.60
C ASP A 72 9.99 -17.91 20.70
N ILE A 73 9.30 -16.80 20.43
CA ILE A 73 8.14 -16.78 19.51
C ILE A 73 8.50 -17.28 18.13
N ARG A 74 9.64 -16.88 17.57
CA ARG A 74 10.10 -17.32 16.25
C ARG A 74 10.41 -18.83 16.20
N THR A 75 10.81 -19.39 17.32
CA THR A 75 11.11 -20.82 17.41
C THR A 75 9.85 -21.67 17.35
N TYR A 76 8.73 -21.15 17.90
CA TYR A 76 7.51 -21.95 18.08
C TYR A 76 6.40 -21.64 17.09
N PHE A 77 6.41 -20.48 16.41
CA PHE A 77 5.31 -20.06 15.53
C PHE A 77 5.77 -19.82 14.08
N PRO A 78 4.91 -20.12 13.10
CA PRO A 78 5.14 -19.74 11.70
C PRO A 78 5.19 -18.22 11.53
N GLY A 79 5.94 -17.72 10.54
CA GLY A 79 6.15 -16.30 10.26
C GLY A 79 4.89 -15.42 10.27
N PRO A 80 3.76 -15.84 9.64
CA PRO A 80 2.52 -15.03 9.69
C PRO A 80 1.97 -14.85 11.11
N VAL A 81 2.08 -15.89 11.96
CA VAL A 81 1.62 -15.84 13.36
C VAL A 81 2.57 -14.98 14.19
N VAL A 82 3.87 -15.07 13.94
CA VAL A 82 4.88 -14.22 14.59
C VAL A 82 4.56 -12.75 14.37
N ARG A 83 4.20 -12.34 13.15
CA ARG A 83 3.81 -10.95 12.83
C ARG A 83 2.62 -10.48 13.65
N VAL A 84 1.57 -11.27 13.76
CA VAL A 84 0.38 -10.91 14.55
C VAL A 84 0.75 -10.73 16.03
N ILE A 85 1.52 -11.68 16.60
CA ILE A 85 1.95 -11.60 18.00
C ILE A 85 2.86 -10.38 18.24
N GLN A 86 3.74 -10.04 17.30
CA GLN A 86 4.60 -8.85 17.38
C GLN A 86 3.76 -7.56 17.35
N GLN A 87 2.77 -7.45 16.46
CA GLN A 87 1.86 -6.31 16.40
C GLN A 87 1.06 -6.15 17.68
N ASP A 88 0.53 -7.24 18.21
CA ASP A 88 -0.22 -7.23 19.47
C ASP A 88 0.67 -6.85 20.66
N ALA A 89 1.90 -7.36 20.69
CA ALA A 89 2.87 -7.00 21.72
C ALA A 89 3.22 -5.51 21.68
N MET A 90 3.45 -4.96 20.50
CA MET A 90 3.72 -3.52 20.34
C MET A 90 2.56 -2.67 20.85
N ARG A 91 1.30 -3.04 20.51
CA ARG A 91 0.10 -2.31 20.92
C ARG A 91 -0.18 -2.43 22.42
N ARG A 92 -0.08 -3.66 23.00
CA ARG A 92 -0.50 -3.93 24.37
C ARG A 92 0.54 -3.58 25.42
N LEU A 93 1.82 -3.72 25.08
CA LEU A 93 2.93 -3.54 26.01
C LEU A 93 3.66 -2.20 25.80
N ASP A 94 3.14 -1.34 24.92
CA ASP A 94 3.77 -0.05 24.53
C ASP A 94 5.27 -0.21 24.18
N LEU A 95 5.59 -1.29 23.43
CA LEU A 95 6.96 -1.64 23.05
C LEU A 95 7.55 -0.71 21.99
N HIS A 96 6.80 0.30 21.51
CA HIS A 96 7.27 1.25 20.51
C HIS A 96 8.61 1.91 20.91
N ARG A 97 8.79 2.18 22.19
CA ARG A 97 10.07 2.73 22.71
C ARG A 97 11.23 1.75 22.60
N LEU A 98 10.97 0.45 22.62
CA LEU A 98 12.00 -0.58 22.49
C LEU A 98 12.52 -0.71 21.06
N LEU A 99 11.76 -0.27 20.06
CA LEU A 99 12.23 -0.15 18.69
C LEU A 99 13.36 0.88 18.52
N LEU A 100 13.60 1.71 19.56
CA LEU A 100 14.72 2.64 19.60
C LEU A 100 16.05 1.96 19.95
N GLU A 101 16.04 0.68 20.34
CA GLU A 101 17.25 -0.08 20.64
C GLU A 101 17.65 -0.98 19.45
N PRO A 102 18.91 -0.93 18.97
CA PRO A 102 19.36 -1.66 17.78
C PRO A 102 19.15 -3.16 17.88
N GLU A 103 19.41 -3.74 19.06
CA GLU A 103 19.31 -5.18 19.29
C GLU A 103 17.88 -5.71 19.13
N VAL A 104 16.89 -4.89 19.46
CA VAL A 104 15.47 -5.23 19.28
C VAL A 104 15.11 -5.20 17.81
N LEU A 105 15.54 -4.17 17.08
CA LEU A 105 15.29 -4.04 15.64
C LEU A 105 15.89 -5.19 14.83
N GLU A 106 17.04 -5.71 15.23
CA GLU A 106 17.69 -6.84 14.55
C GLU A 106 16.93 -8.15 14.74
N THR A 107 16.13 -8.27 15.80
CA THR A 107 15.40 -9.51 16.15
C THR A 107 13.97 -9.54 15.63
N ILE A 108 13.38 -8.40 15.28
CA ILE A 108 12.01 -8.33 14.74
C ILE A 108 11.99 -8.77 13.26
N GLU A 109 10.99 -9.54 12.87
CA GLU A 109 10.75 -9.86 11.46
C GLU A 109 10.26 -8.59 10.75
N PRO A 110 11.01 -8.10 9.72
CA PRO A 110 10.68 -6.85 9.08
C PRO A 110 9.42 -7.00 8.22
N ASP A 111 8.45 -6.12 8.43
CA ASP A 111 7.24 -6.01 7.62
C ASP A 111 6.89 -4.54 7.35
N VAL A 112 5.84 -4.30 6.54
CA VAL A 112 5.39 -2.96 6.17
C VAL A 112 4.91 -2.16 7.38
N HIS A 113 4.25 -2.81 8.34
CA HIS A 113 3.76 -2.15 9.56
C HIS A 113 4.89 -1.70 10.47
N LEU A 114 5.96 -2.50 10.57
CA LEU A 114 7.17 -2.11 11.29
C LEU A 114 7.81 -0.88 10.63
N VAL A 115 7.86 -0.83 9.30
CA VAL A 115 8.35 0.36 8.58
C VAL A 115 7.49 1.58 8.93
N GLY A 116 6.15 1.47 8.87
CA GLY A 116 5.25 2.54 9.28
C GLY A 116 5.51 3.04 10.70
N THR A 117 5.68 2.11 11.65
CA THR A 117 6.00 2.44 13.04
C THR A 117 7.36 3.16 13.17
N LEU A 118 8.39 2.70 12.47
CA LEU A 118 9.70 3.34 12.45
C LEU A 118 9.66 4.75 11.85
N LEU A 119 8.85 4.95 10.82
CA LEU A 119 8.64 6.27 10.23
C LEU A 119 7.93 7.22 11.20
N ALA A 120 6.90 6.74 11.91
CA ALA A 120 6.22 7.53 12.95
C ALA A 120 7.17 7.94 14.08
N LEU A 121 8.17 7.11 14.40
CA LEU A 121 9.17 7.37 15.41
C LEU A 121 10.42 8.10 14.87
N ASN A 122 10.49 8.41 13.57
CA ASN A 122 11.68 8.94 12.90
C ASN A 122 12.31 10.14 13.62
N SER A 123 11.48 11.05 14.15
CA SER A 123 11.93 12.25 14.87
C SER A 123 12.61 11.94 16.21
N VAL A 124 12.26 10.82 16.85
CA VAL A 124 12.75 10.42 18.17
C VAL A 124 13.78 9.29 18.13
N ILE A 125 14.06 8.70 16.97
CA ILE A 125 15.07 7.63 16.82
C ILE A 125 16.46 8.17 17.16
N PRO A 126 17.15 7.56 18.16
CA PRO A 126 18.52 7.92 18.50
C PRO A 126 19.48 7.73 17.33
N GLN A 127 20.53 8.55 17.26
CA GLN A 127 21.49 8.49 16.16
C GLN A 127 22.17 7.11 16.02
N LYS A 128 22.40 6.42 17.15
CA LYS A 128 22.96 5.05 17.19
C LYS A 128 22.06 4.02 16.53
N THR A 129 20.73 4.19 16.60
CA THR A 129 19.73 3.24 16.09
C THR A 129 19.29 3.56 14.66
N ARG A 130 19.53 4.81 14.21
CA ARG A 130 19.08 5.27 12.88
C ARG A 130 19.66 4.46 11.73
N ALA A 131 20.92 4.02 11.84
CA ALA A 131 21.54 3.17 10.83
C ALA A 131 20.88 1.79 10.76
N THR A 132 20.61 1.17 11.91
CA THR A 132 19.90 -0.13 11.99
C THR A 132 18.48 -0.01 11.48
N ALA A 133 17.74 1.05 11.85
CA ALA A 133 16.40 1.31 11.35
C ALA A 133 16.39 1.43 9.81
N ARG A 134 17.34 2.16 9.22
CA ARG A 134 17.50 2.25 7.76
C ARG A 134 17.78 0.90 7.12
N LEU A 135 18.58 0.04 7.73
CA LEU A 135 18.84 -1.31 7.22
C LEU A 135 17.59 -2.19 7.25
N VAL A 136 16.79 -2.10 8.31
CA VAL A 136 15.51 -2.82 8.42
C VAL A 136 14.53 -2.35 7.36
N VAL A 137 14.36 -1.02 7.22
CA VAL A 137 13.50 -0.43 6.17
C VAL A 137 14.00 -0.85 4.79
N ARG A 138 15.32 -0.83 4.53
CA ARG A 138 15.92 -1.26 3.26
C ARG A 138 15.55 -2.71 2.91
N LYS A 139 15.62 -3.63 3.87
CA LYS A 139 15.24 -5.03 3.64
C LYS A 139 13.79 -5.18 3.18
N VAL A 140 12.86 -4.47 3.82
CA VAL A 140 11.44 -4.49 3.45
C VAL A 140 11.24 -3.88 2.07
N VAL A 141 11.83 -2.72 1.82
CA VAL A 141 11.74 -2.02 0.53
C VAL A 141 12.29 -2.89 -0.61
N ASP A 142 13.47 -3.49 -0.43
CA ASP A 142 14.11 -4.34 -1.45
C ASP A 142 13.24 -5.58 -1.76
N GLU A 143 12.56 -6.14 -0.76
CA GLU A 143 11.65 -7.28 -0.94
C GLU A 143 10.39 -6.85 -1.69
N LEU A 144 9.77 -5.73 -1.30
CA LEU A 144 8.60 -5.18 -1.98
C LEU A 144 8.94 -4.79 -3.43
N GLU A 145 10.07 -4.13 -3.66
CA GLU A 145 10.50 -3.76 -5.00
C GLU A 145 10.71 -5.01 -5.87
N ARG A 146 11.36 -6.04 -5.35
CA ARG A 146 11.56 -7.31 -6.07
C ARG A 146 10.23 -7.97 -6.44
N ARG A 147 9.25 -7.96 -5.52
CA ARG A 147 7.92 -8.56 -5.74
C ARG A 147 7.09 -7.75 -6.73
N LEU A 148 7.05 -6.44 -6.60
CA LEU A 148 6.10 -5.59 -7.31
C LEU A 148 6.65 -4.96 -8.60
N ALA A 149 7.98 -4.76 -8.71
CA ALA A 149 8.57 -4.00 -9.81
C ALA A 149 8.40 -4.68 -11.17
N GLN A 150 8.55 -6.00 -11.25
CA GLN A 150 8.49 -6.70 -12.53
C GLN A 150 7.08 -6.63 -13.11
N GLU A 151 6.06 -6.92 -12.33
CA GLU A 151 4.66 -6.87 -12.74
C GLU A 151 4.27 -5.44 -13.14
N THR A 152 4.64 -4.45 -12.33
CA THR A 152 4.40 -3.04 -12.61
C THR A 152 5.03 -2.62 -13.92
N ARG A 153 6.32 -2.92 -14.15
CA ARG A 153 7.01 -2.57 -15.40
C ARG A 153 6.37 -3.23 -16.62
N GLN A 154 5.99 -4.51 -16.51
CA GLN A 154 5.33 -5.24 -17.61
C GLN A 154 3.94 -4.66 -17.92
N ALA A 155 3.11 -4.42 -16.91
CA ALA A 155 1.78 -3.86 -17.06
C ALA A 155 1.83 -2.47 -17.72
N ILE A 156 2.69 -1.58 -17.21
CA ILE A 156 2.85 -0.21 -17.71
C ILE A 156 3.41 -0.19 -19.13
N THR A 157 4.48 -0.97 -19.41
CA THR A 157 5.07 -1.03 -20.75
C THR A 157 4.07 -1.59 -21.76
N GLY A 158 3.30 -2.61 -21.37
CA GLY A 158 2.23 -3.16 -22.18
C GLY A 158 1.12 -2.14 -22.46
N ALA A 159 0.72 -1.35 -21.46
CA ALA A 159 -0.28 -0.29 -21.59
C ALA A 159 0.19 0.84 -22.52
N LEU A 160 1.42 1.30 -22.37
CA LEU A 160 2.01 2.32 -23.24
C LEU A 160 2.10 1.87 -24.70
N ASN A 161 2.41 0.59 -24.93
CA ASN A 161 2.42 0.01 -26.27
C ASN A 161 1.00 -0.06 -26.87
N ARG A 162 -0.02 -0.40 -26.06
CA ARG A 162 -1.42 -0.41 -26.49
C ARG A 162 -1.98 0.98 -26.74
N ALA A 163 -1.66 1.94 -25.89
CA ALA A 163 -2.05 3.34 -26.06
C ALA A 163 -1.44 3.98 -27.34
N ALA A 164 -0.28 3.50 -27.79
CA ALA A 164 0.35 3.95 -29.03
C ALA A 164 -0.29 3.34 -30.30
N ARG A 165 -1.30 2.45 -30.19
CA ARG A 165 -1.98 1.86 -31.34
C ARG A 165 -2.89 2.87 -32.02
N THR A 166 -2.96 2.79 -33.34
CA THR A 166 -3.83 3.62 -34.18
C THR A 166 -4.73 2.75 -35.05
N ASN A 167 -5.97 3.20 -35.27
CA ASN A 167 -6.89 2.57 -36.23
C ASN A 167 -6.68 3.12 -37.68
N ARG A 168 -5.72 4.03 -37.87
CA ARG A 168 -5.38 4.62 -39.19
C ARG A 168 -3.88 4.59 -39.39
N PRO A 169 -3.26 3.40 -39.58
CA PRO A 169 -1.85 3.30 -39.90
C PRO A 169 -1.57 4.00 -41.24
N ARG A 170 -0.51 4.80 -41.31
CA ARG A 170 -0.19 5.56 -42.50
C ARG A 170 0.54 4.74 -43.56
N ARG A 171 1.15 3.62 -43.16
CA ARG A 171 1.89 2.70 -44.07
C ARG A 171 1.47 1.28 -43.77
N LEU A 172 1.44 0.42 -44.78
CA LEU A 172 1.16 -1.00 -44.65
C LEU A 172 2.14 -1.72 -43.71
N ALA A 173 3.38 -1.26 -43.64
CA ALA A 173 4.41 -1.75 -42.74
C ALA A 173 4.10 -1.45 -41.24
N ASP A 174 3.26 -0.46 -40.96
CA ASP A 174 2.86 -0.09 -39.62
C ASP A 174 1.60 -0.86 -39.16
N VAL A 175 1.03 -1.75 -39.99
CA VAL A 175 -0.19 -2.53 -39.69
C VAL A 175 0.16 -3.75 -38.83
N ASP A 176 -0.51 -3.89 -37.69
CA ASP A 176 -0.55 -5.14 -36.93
C ASP A 176 -1.56 -6.09 -37.60
N TRP A 177 -1.06 -6.89 -38.55
CA TRP A 177 -1.90 -7.79 -39.35
C TRP A 177 -2.60 -8.83 -38.47
N ASN A 178 -1.96 -9.36 -37.43
CA ASN A 178 -2.57 -10.33 -36.56
C ASN A 178 -3.80 -9.76 -35.83
N THR A 179 -3.69 -8.57 -35.28
CA THR A 179 -4.79 -7.90 -34.59
C THR A 179 -5.84 -7.40 -35.59
N THR A 180 -5.43 -6.92 -36.76
CA THR A 180 -6.34 -6.51 -37.83
C THR A 180 -7.19 -7.69 -38.31
N ILE A 181 -6.57 -8.83 -38.60
CA ILE A 181 -7.27 -10.05 -39.01
C ILE A 181 -8.27 -10.50 -37.95
N ARG A 182 -7.85 -10.62 -36.67
CA ARG A 182 -8.73 -11.04 -35.57
C ARG A 182 -9.95 -10.14 -35.40
N ARG A 183 -9.79 -8.82 -35.54
CA ARG A 183 -10.90 -7.86 -35.44
C ARG A 183 -11.86 -7.90 -36.62
N ASN A 184 -11.40 -8.35 -37.77
CA ASN A 184 -12.17 -8.38 -39.00
C ASN A 184 -12.58 -9.81 -39.43
N LEU A 185 -12.47 -10.82 -38.57
CA LEU A 185 -12.88 -12.21 -38.87
C LEU A 185 -14.32 -12.33 -39.36
N ARG A 186 -15.22 -11.48 -38.85
CA ARG A 186 -16.63 -11.41 -39.30
C ARG A 186 -16.79 -11.00 -40.76
N HIS A 187 -15.76 -10.38 -41.36
CA HIS A 187 -15.73 -9.94 -42.74
C HIS A 187 -14.94 -10.90 -43.64
N TYR A 188 -14.76 -12.17 -43.21
CA TYR A 188 -14.17 -13.20 -44.04
C TYR A 188 -15.02 -13.48 -45.27
N GLN A 189 -14.44 -13.45 -46.46
CA GLN A 189 -15.08 -13.73 -47.72
C GLN A 189 -14.65 -15.12 -48.22
N PRO A 190 -15.53 -16.15 -48.12
CA PRO A 190 -15.15 -17.52 -48.47
C PRO A 190 -14.80 -17.66 -49.97
N ALA A 191 -15.47 -16.89 -50.83
CA ALA A 191 -15.24 -16.95 -52.28
C ALA A 191 -13.81 -16.51 -52.70
N TYR A 192 -13.20 -15.65 -51.90
CA TYR A 192 -11.87 -15.11 -52.20
C TYR A 192 -10.81 -15.59 -51.21
N HIS A 193 -11.16 -16.45 -50.27
CA HIS A 193 -10.29 -16.91 -49.18
C HIS A 193 -9.54 -15.80 -48.48
N THR A 194 -10.18 -14.62 -48.31
CA THR A 194 -9.54 -13.44 -47.75
C THR A 194 -10.44 -12.71 -46.75
N ILE A 195 -9.86 -11.80 -45.96
CA ILE A 195 -10.59 -10.91 -45.06
C ILE A 195 -10.53 -9.50 -45.62
N ILE A 196 -11.68 -8.87 -45.84
CA ILE A 196 -11.76 -7.45 -46.17
C ILE A 196 -11.73 -6.66 -44.87
N ALA A 197 -10.59 -6.03 -44.58
CA ALA A 197 -10.43 -5.27 -43.35
C ALA A 197 -11.17 -3.94 -43.41
N GLU A 198 -12.25 -3.82 -42.65
CA GLU A 198 -13.01 -2.59 -42.44
C GLU A 198 -12.23 -1.63 -41.50
N THR A 199 -11.60 -2.19 -40.47
CA THR A 199 -10.78 -1.45 -39.51
C THR A 199 -9.36 -1.99 -39.51
N LEU A 200 -8.40 -1.15 -39.88
CA LEU A 200 -6.98 -1.46 -39.74
C LEU A 200 -6.54 -1.15 -38.30
N VAL A 201 -5.71 -2.03 -37.73
CA VAL A 201 -5.03 -1.78 -36.47
C VAL A 201 -3.55 -1.73 -36.76
N GLY A 202 -2.89 -0.68 -36.32
CA GLY A 202 -1.46 -0.53 -36.56
C GLY A 202 -0.77 0.21 -35.41
N TYR A 203 0.53 0.27 -35.54
CA TYR A 203 1.35 1.08 -34.63
C TYR A 203 1.36 2.51 -35.16
N GLY A 204 0.93 3.44 -34.30
CA GLY A 204 1.18 4.86 -34.56
C GLY A 204 2.69 5.06 -34.73
N ARG A 205 3.14 5.84 -35.71
CA ARG A 205 4.52 6.32 -35.67
C ARG A 205 4.75 6.80 -34.24
N ARG A 206 5.88 6.43 -33.62
CA ARG A 206 6.45 7.15 -32.49
C ARG A 206 6.59 8.64 -32.86
N GLN A 207 5.47 9.37 -32.91
CA GLN A 207 5.54 10.73 -32.44
C GLN A 207 6.09 10.53 -31.05
N ARG A 208 7.18 11.23 -30.70
CA ARG A 208 7.78 11.28 -29.37
C ARG A 208 6.63 11.05 -28.40
N ALA A 209 6.52 9.81 -27.87
CA ALA A 209 5.36 9.44 -27.07
C ALA A 209 5.25 10.54 -26.03
N SER A 210 4.12 11.28 -26.01
CA SER A 210 3.94 12.32 -25.03
C SER A 210 4.18 11.65 -23.71
N LEU A 211 5.23 12.07 -23.00
CA LEU A 211 5.55 11.52 -21.70
C LEU A 211 4.28 11.67 -20.89
N LYS A 212 3.72 10.56 -20.43
CA LYS A 212 2.60 10.62 -19.49
C LYS A 212 3.15 11.13 -18.17
N ASP A 213 2.50 12.14 -17.63
CA ASP A 213 2.82 12.66 -16.31
C ASP A 213 2.01 11.88 -15.28
N VAL A 214 2.67 11.31 -14.28
CA VAL A 214 2.04 10.63 -13.14
C VAL A 214 2.41 11.42 -11.88
N ILE A 215 1.41 11.93 -11.18
CA ILE A 215 1.58 12.66 -9.93
C ILE A 215 0.91 11.83 -8.83
N LEU A 216 1.71 11.33 -7.89
CA LEU A 216 1.23 10.68 -6.67
C LEU A 216 1.19 11.73 -5.57
N THR A 217 0.00 11.96 -5.03
CA THR A 217 -0.24 12.87 -3.90
C THR A 217 -0.68 12.02 -2.73
N VAL A 218 0.20 11.85 -1.74
CA VAL A 218 0.08 10.83 -0.70
C VAL A 218 -0.05 11.48 0.65
N ASP A 219 -1.13 11.17 1.32
CA ASP A 219 -1.39 11.54 2.71
C ASP A 219 -0.44 10.78 3.64
N GLN A 220 0.26 11.50 4.50
CA GLN A 220 1.17 10.94 5.50
C GLN A 220 0.59 10.95 6.93
N SER A 221 -0.73 11.07 7.07
CA SER A 221 -1.41 10.87 8.35
C SER A 221 -1.12 9.47 8.93
N GLY A 222 -1.25 9.31 10.24
CA GLY A 222 -0.88 8.07 10.92
C GLY A 222 -1.63 6.83 10.42
N SER A 223 -2.89 6.98 9.99
CA SER A 223 -3.73 5.93 9.38
C SER A 223 -3.20 5.45 8.03
N MET A 224 -2.43 6.29 7.33
CA MET A 224 -1.95 6.03 5.97
C MET A 224 -0.53 5.43 5.91
N ALA A 225 0.05 5.02 7.05
CA ALA A 225 1.44 4.57 7.13
C ALA A 225 1.80 3.46 6.12
N SER A 226 0.99 2.41 6.00
CA SER A 226 1.19 1.33 5.01
C SER A 226 1.10 1.86 3.58
N SER A 227 0.14 2.75 3.31
CA SER A 227 -0.05 3.37 1.99
C SER A 227 1.15 4.23 1.58
N VAL A 228 1.78 4.93 2.52
CA VAL A 228 3.01 5.71 2.29
C VAL A 228 4.16 4.79 1.85
N VAL A 229 4.33 3.63 2.50
CA VAL A 229 5.38 2.67 2.15
C VAL A 229 5.18 2.14 0.73
N TYR A 230 4.00 1.62 0.42
CA TYR A 230 3.71 1.09 -0.92
C TYR A 230 3.79 2.17 -2.00
N SER A 231 3.25 3.37 -1.74
CA SER A 231 3.30 4.48 -2.69
C SER A 231 4.74 4.91 -3.01
N SER A 232 5.62 4.92 -2.01
CA SER A 232 7.04 5.26 -2.20
C SER A 232 7.75 4.25 -3.10
N VAL A 233 7.50 2.95 -2.90
CA VAL A 233 8.06 1.88 -3.75
C VAL A 233 7.52 2.00 -5.19
N PHE A 234 6.20 2.16 -5.35
CA PHE A 234 5.60 2.31 -6.68
C PHE A 234 6.08 3.57 -7.40
N ALA A 235 6.21 4.69 -6.68
CA ALA A 235 6.73 5.93 -7.24
C ALA A 235 8.15 5.76 -7.80
N ALA A 236 9.03 5.07 -7.07
CA ALA A 236 10.38 4.76 -7.53
C ALA A 236 10.38 3.82 -8.75
N VAL A 237 9.54 2.77 -8.73
CA VAL A 237 9.39 1.87 -9.89
C VAL A 237 8.89 2.62 -11.11
N LEU A 238 7.87 3.48 -10.98
CA LEU A 238 7.34 4.31 -12.07
C LEU A 238 8.39 5.30 -12.58
N ALA A 239 9.16 5.94 -11.68
CA ALA A 239 10.22 6.87 -12.03
C ALA A 239 11.37 6.20 -12.83
N SER A 240 11.61 4.89 -12.60
CA SER A 240 12.58 4.12 -13.36
C SER A 240 12.20 3.95 -14.85
N LEU A 241 10.94 4.21 -15.22
CA LEU A 241 10.43 4.08 -16.57
C LEU A 241 10.62 5.39 -17.35
N ARG A 242 11.57 5.43 -18.27
CA ARG A 242 11.90 6.62 -19.11
C ARG A 242 10.73 7.18 -19.93
N THR A 243 9.65 6.45 -20.04
CA THR A 243 8.43 6.80 -20.78
C THR A 243 7.37 7.50 -19.93
N LEU A 244 7.58 7.56 -18.64
CA LEU A 244 6.77 8.29 -17.68
C LEU A 244 7.59 9.41 -17.05
N ARG A 245 6.91 10.45 -16.64
CA ARG A 245 7.44 11.45 -15.72
C ARG A 245 6.66 11.30 -14.41
N THR A 246 7.33 10.78 -13.41
CA THR A 246 6.73 10.51 -12.10
C THR A 246 7.11 11.61 -11.12
N GLN A 247 6.13 12.10 -10.37
CA GLN A 247 6.31 13.04 -9.29
C GLN A 247 5.63 12.48 -8.04
N LEU A 248 6.25 12.69 -6.89
CA LEU A 248 5.74 12.25 -5.60
C LEU A 248 5.65 13.45 -4.66
N VAL A 249 4.43 13.73 -4.25
CA VAL A 249 4.09 14.76 -3.29
C VAL A 249 3.52 14.07 -2.06
N VAL A 250 4.09 14.29 -0.91
CA VAL A 250 3.52 13.83 0.36
C VAL A 250 3.01 15.03 1.13
N PHE A 251 1.97 14.83 1.94
CA PHE A 251 1.37 15.94 2.66
C PHE A 251 0.77 15.49 4.00
N ASP A 252 0.75 16.44 4.92
CA ASP A 252 -0.04 16.48 6.15
C ASP A 252 -0.70 17.87 6.23
N THR A 253 -0.35 18.72 7.18
CA THR A 253 -0.64 20.16 7.19
C THR A 253 0.36 20.97 6.35
N ALA A 254 1.44 20.33 5.88
CA ALA A 254 2.44 20.88 5.00
C ALA A 254 2.62 19.95 3.79
N VAL A 255 3.05 20.52 2.67
CA VAL A 255 3.30 19.77 1.42
C VAL A 255 4.79 19.64 1.19
N VAL A 256 5.25 18.42 0.92
CA VAL A 256 6.65 18.12 0.62
C VAL A 256 6.75 17.39 -0.73
N ASP A 257 7.53 17.97 -1.64
CA ASP A 257 7.84 17.34 -2.94
C ASP A 257 9.09 16.46 -2.79
N LEU A 258 8.92 15.16 -2.98
CA LEU A 258 9.96 14.15 -2.90
C LEU A 258 10.37 13.61 -4.27
N SER A 259 9.97 14.25 -5.36
CA SER A 259 10.22 13.79 -6.74
C SER A 259 11.70 13.62 -7.06
N GLU A 260 12.58 14.45 -6.48
CA GLU A 260 14.03 14.35 -6.69
C GLU A 260 14.69 13.17 -5.96
N LYS A 261 13.99 12.58 -4.96
CA LYS A 261 14.50 11.46 -4.15
C LYS A 261 14.02 10.09 -4.64
N LEU A 262 13.27 10.02 -5.74
CA LEU A 262 12.66 8.78 -6.24
C LEU A 262 13.67 7.71 -6.69
N GLU A 263 14.94 8.03 -6.79
CA GLU A 263 15.98 7.04 -7.07
C GLU A 263 16.22 6.07 -5.90
N ASP A 264 15.93 6.49 -4.67
CA ASP A 264 16.06 5.68 -3.46
C ASP A 264 14.78 5.75 -2.61
N PRO A 265 13.90 4.70 -2.67
CA PRO A 265 12.68 4.66 -1.88
C PRO A 265 12.90 4.81 -0.37
N VAL A 266 14.05 4.40 0.15
CA VAL A 266 14.39 4.55 1.57
C VAL A 266 14.60 6.02 1.92
N GLU A 267 15.26 6.79 1.06
CA GLU A 267 15.41 8.23 1.25
C GLU A 267 14.07 8.96 1.13
N VAL A 268 13.17 8.48 0.26
CA VAL A 268 11.79 8.97 0.20
C VAL A 268 11.10 8.75 1.55
N LEU A 269 11.11 7.52 2.06
CA LEU A 269 10.46 7.15 3.32
C LEU A 269 11.00 7.94 4.52
N PHE A 270 12.31 8.10 4.64
CA PHE A 270 12.89 8.93 5.71
C PHE A 270 12.73 10.44 5.46
N GLY A 271 12.31 10.85 4.28
CA GLY A 271 11.89 12.22 3.97
C GLY A 271 10.45 12.52 4.37
N THR A 272 9.65 11.50 4.69
CA THR A 272 8.28 11.64 5.18
C THR A 272 8.26 11.79 6.70
N GLN A 273 7.24 12.46 7.23
CA GLN A 273 6.95 12.56 8.66
C GLN A 273 5.53 12.08 8.88
N LEU A 274 5.36 10.88 9.43
CA LEU A 274 4.02 10.38 9.74
C LEU A 274 3.43 11.09 10.95
N GLY A 275 2.20 11.55 10.81
CA GLY A 275 1.44 12.23 11.86
C GLY A 275 1.14 13.70 11.51
N GLY A 276 0.25 14.31 12.26
CA GLY A 276 -0.24 15.66 12.02
C GLY A 276 -1.70 15.67 11.55
N GLY A 277 -2.20 16.87 11.21
CA GLY A 277 -3.48 17.02 10.53
C GLY A 277 -3.33 16.82 9.02
N THR A 278 -4.43 16.92 8.28
CA THR A 278 -4.47 16.67 6.84
C THR A 278 -5.04 17.89 6.12
N ASP A 279 -4.33 18.45 5.16
CA ASP A 279 -4.79 19.53 4.27
C ASP A 279 -4.70 19.08 2.81
N ILE A 280 -5.76 18.37 2.36
CA ILE A 280 -5.87 17.84 1.00
C ILE A 280 -5.96 18.99 -0.01
N ASN A 281 -6.65 20.08 0.35
CA ASN A 281 -6.80 21.24 -0.52
C ASN A 281 -5.43 21.83 -0.89
N GLN A 282 -4.54 22.00 0.10
CA GLN A 282 -3.20 22.52 -0.14
C GLN A 282 -2.38 21.54 -1.01
N ALA A 283 -2.48 20.24 -0.73
CA ALA A 283 -1.80 19.19 -1.50
C ALA A 283 -2.25 19.17 -2.97
N LEU A 284 -3.56 19.25 -3.22
CA LEU A 284 -4.11 19.37 -4.58
C LEU A 284 -3.70 20.68 -5.26
N ALA A 285 -3.61 21.80 -4.51
CA ALA A 285 -3.12 23.06 -5.05
C ALA A 285 -1.69 22.96 -5.55
N TYR A 286 -0.81 22.36 -4.74
CA TYR A 286 0.57 22.13 -5.13
C TYR A 286 0.66 21.19 -6.33
N SER A 287 -0.02 20.03 -6.24
CA SER A 287 -0.04 19.04 -7.33
C SER A 287 -0.58 19.60 -8.63
N GLN A 288 -1.56 20.50 -8.58
CA GLN A 288 -2.09 21.22 -9.73
C GLN A 288 -1.01 22.09 -10.41
N SER A 289 -0.12 22.71 -9.65
CA SER A 289 0.98 23.52 -10.18
C SER A 289 2.01 22.70 -10.97
N LEU A 290 2.10 21.39 -10.69
CA LEU A 290 2.98 20.44 -11.37
C LEU A 290 2.43 19.96 -12.72
N VAL A 291 1.12 20.16 -12.96
CA VAL A 291 0.44 19.72 -14.19
C VAL A 291 0.90 20.55 -15.37
N ARG A 292 1.56 19.90 -16.35
CA ARG A 292 2.03 20.57 -17.59
C ARG A 292 1.07 20.38 -18.75
N LYS A 293 0.52 19.16 -18.88
CA LYS A 293 -0.40 18.76 -19.94
C LYS A 293 -1.56 17.98 -19.31
N PRO A 294 -2.67 18.65 -18.98
CA PRO A 294 -3.79 18.03 -18.28
C PRO A 294 -4.25 16.70 -18.90
N ALA A 295 -4.45 16.66 -20.23
CA ALA A 295 -4.92 15.45 -20.91
C ALA A 295 -3.94 14.26 -20.89
N ASP A 296 -2.65 14.50 -20.59
CA ASP A 296 -1.62 13.49 -20.46
C ASP A 296 -1.24 13.22 -19.00
N THR A 297 -1.92 13.88 -18.05
CA THR A 297 -1.63 13.77 -16.61
C THR A 297 -2.59 12.81 -15.93
N ILE A 298 -2.03 11.86 -15.20
CA ILE A 298 -2.73 10.99 -14.26
C ILE A 298 -2.31 11.44 -12.87
N MET A 299 -3.27 11.86 -12.05
CA MET A 299 -3.06 12.25 -10.66
C MET A 299 -3.73 11.23 -9.76
N LEU A 300 -2.96 10.65 -8.85
CA LEU A 300 -3.45 9.75 -7.82
C LEU A 300 -3.42 10.47 -6.48
N LEU A 301 -4.59 10.70 -5.89
CA LEU A 301 -4.72 11.13 -4.51
C LEU A 301 -4.90 9.88 -3.63
N ILE A 302 -3.99 9.66 -2.71
CA ILE A 302 -4.00 8.51 -1.79
C ILE A 302 -4.21 9.05 -0.39
N SER A 303 -5.44 8.96 0.13
CA SER A 303 -5.86 9.54 1.40
C SER A 303 -7.18 8.93 1.86
N ASP A 304 -7.38 8.81 3.17
CA ASP A 304 -8.66 8.46 3.79
C ASP A 304 -9.69 9.60 3.77
N LEU A 305 -9.34 10.73 3.17
CA LEU A 305 -10.20 11.88 2.88
C LEU A 305 -10.70 12.66 4.11
N TYR A 306 -10.14 12.46 5.30
CA TYR A 306 -10.46 13.31 6.45
C TYR A 306 -9.77 14.67 6.29
N GLU A 307 -10.47 15.61 5.65
CA GLU A 307 -9.98 16.96 5.40
C GLU A 307 -9.99 17.79 6.69
N GLY A 308 -8.85 18.31 7.08
CA GLY A 308 -8.72 19.21 8.25
C GLY A 308 -8.78 20.70 7.88
N GLY A 309 -8.76 21.04 6.57
CA GLY A 309 -8.77 22.38 6.04
C GLY A 309 -10.14 22.82 5.49
N ASP A 310 -10.16 23.38 4.26
CA ASP A 310 -11.38 23.82 3.59
C ASP A 310 -11.88 22.80 2.58
N GLU A 311 -12.84 21.98 3.01
CA GLU A 311 -13.49 20.93 2.21
C GLU A 311 -14.11 21.48 0.91
N LYS A 312 -14.76 22.67 0.97
CA LYS A 312 -15.39 23.25 -0.22
C LYS A 312 -14.36 23.68 -1.26
N GLU A 313 -13.26 24.25 -0.82
CA GLU A 313 -12.17 24.63 -1.73
C GLU A 313 -11.45 23.39 -2.26
N MET A 314 -11.29 22.31 -1.48
CA MET A 314 -10.79 21.02 -1.92
C MET A 314 -11.64 20.47 -3.08
N LEU A 315 -12.98 20.42 -2.90
CA LEU A 315 -13.90 19.90 -3.92
C LEU A 315 -13.92 20.78 -5.18
N LYS A 316 -13.89 22.11 -5.05
CA LYS A 316 -13.78 23.03 -6.21
C LYS A 316 -12.48 22.79 -7.00
N ARG A 317 -11.38 22.55 -6.31
CA ARG A 317 -10.09 22.28 -6.93
C ARG A 317 -10.08 20.95 -7.65
N ALA A 318 -10.62 19.90 -7.03
CA ALA A 318 -10.80 18.58 -7.67
C ALA A 318 -11.67 18.72 -8.94
N ALA A 319 -12.80 19.45 -8.87
CA ALA A 319 -13.64 19.74 -10.03
C ALA A 319 -12.87 20.47 -11.14
N SER A 320 -12.04 21.47 -10.78
CA SER A 320 -11.21 22.22 -11.73
C SER A 320 -10.19 21.34 -12.41
N LEU A 321 -9.52 20.42 -11.68
CA LEU A 321 -8.56 19.46 -12.24
C LEU A 321 -9.24 18.54 -13.26
N VAL A 322 -10.40 17.97 -12.90
CA VAL A 322 -11.17 17.08 -13.77
C VAL A 322 -11.67 17.83 -15.02
N ALA A 323 -12.26 19.00 -14.84
CA ALA A 323 -12.73 19.85 -15.94
C ALA A 323 -11.58 20.28 -16.87
N GLY A 324 -10.38 20.47 -16.33
CA GLY A 324 -9.17 20.76 -17.07
C GLY A 324 -8.65 19.56 -17.87
N GLY A 325 -9.19 18.38 -17.67
CA GLY A 325 -8.80 17.14 -18.39
C GLY A 325 -7.76 16.29 -17.67
N VAL A 326 -7.40 16.61 -16.43
CA VAL A 326 -6.57 15.76 -15.58
C VAL A 326 -7.37 14.52 -15.19
N ARG A 327 -6.75 13.35 -15.29
CA ARG A 327 -7.35 12.11 -14.79
C ARG A 327 -7.04 11.98 -13.30
N LEU A 328 -7.94 12.50 -12.47
CA LEU A 328 -7.85 12.38 -11.02
C LEU A 328 -8.47 11.06 -10.56
N ILE A 329 -7.69 10.23 -9.88
CA ILE A 329 -8.10 8.95 -9.29
C ILE A 329 -7.83 9.05 -7.79
N VAL A 330 -8.79 8.65 -6.98
CA VAL A 330 -8.69 8.70 -5.52
C VAL A 330 -8.60 7.28 -4.97
N LEU A 331 -7.53 7.01 -4.25
CA LEU A 331 -7.33 5.75 -3.55
C LEU A 331 -7.49 5.99 -2.05
N LEU A 332 -8.53 5.38 -1.46
CA LEU A 332 -8.82 5.48 -0.03
C LEU A 332 -7.76 4.81 0.84
N ALA A 333 -7.09 3.82 0.29
CA ALA A 333 -5.87 3.21 0.79
C ALA A 333 -5.11 2.54 -0.37
N LEU A 334 -3.82 2.37 -0.19
CA LEU A 334 -2.97 1.51 -1.00
C LEU A 334 -2.25 0.57 -0.05
N SER A 335 -2.96 -0.47 0.41
CA SER A 335 -2.47 -1.43 1.40
C SER A 335 -3.20 -2.76 1.29
N ASP A 336 -2.69 -3.75 2.00
CA ASP A 336 -3.29 -5.07 2.18
C ASP A 336 -3.99 -5.23 3.55
N ASP A 337 -4.23 -4.13 4.26
CA ASP A 337 -4.80 -4.12 5.63
C ASP A 337 -6.32 -4.32 5.68
N GLY A 338 -6.98 -4.53 4.53
CA GLY A 338 -8.43 -4.67 4.43
C GLY A 338 -9.16 -3.36 4.12
N ALA A 339 -10.43 -3.26 4.50
CA ALA A 339 -11.24 -2.06 4.21
C ALA A 339 -10.81 -0.89 5.11
N PRO A 340 -10.35 0.23 4.54
CA PRO A 340 -9.97 1.40 5.33
C PRO A 340 -11.19 2.10 5.93
N ALA A 341 -10.99 2.81 7.04
CA ALA A 341 -11.90 3.86 7.47
C ALA A 341 -11.61 5.12 6.65
N TYR A 342 -12.63 5.80 6.15
CA TYR A 342 -12.49 6.99 5.32
C TYR A 342 -13.71 7.92 5.46
N ASP A 343 -13.57 9.15 5.03
CA ASP A 343 -14.66 10.11 4.99
C ASP A 343 -15.62 9.80 3.82
N HIS A 344 -16.82 9.31 4.17
CA HIS A 344 -17.84 8.89 3.20
C HIS A 344 -18.44 10.06 2.41
N ASP A 345 -18.59 11.23 3.03
CA ASP A 345 -19.21 12.41 2.42
C ASP A 345 -18.25 12.99 1.36
N ASN A 346 -16.98 13.15 1.70
CA ASN A 346 -15.95 13.57 0.76
C ASN A 346 -15.75 12.57 -0.38
N ALA A 347 -15.78 11.27 -0.07
CA ALA A 347 -15.67 10.23 -1.08
C ALA A 347 -16.84 10.25 -2.08
N ALA A 348 -18.10 10.42 -1.60
CA ALA A 348 -19.28 10.53 -2.44
C ALA A 348 -19.25 11.82 -3.27
N ALA A 349 -18.84 12.95 -2.67
CA ALA A 349 -18.69 14.21 -3.38
C ALA A 349 -17.68 14.13 -4.51
N LEU A 350 -16.48 13.56 -4.28
CA LEU A 350 -15.47 13.35 -5.31
C LEU A 350 -15.95 12.39 -6.40
N ALA A 351 -16.66 11.31 -6.03
CA ALA A 351 -17.26 10.40 -6.99
C ALA A 351 -18.29 11.11 -7.89
N SER A 352 -19.09 12.03 -7.34
CA SER A 352 -20.06 12.83 -8.10
C SER A 352 -19.41 13.77 -9.13
N LEU A 353 -18.16 14.18 -8.89
CA LEU A 353 -17.34 14.96 -9.83
C LEU A 353 -16.75 14.09 -10.96
N GLY A 354 -17.00 12.79 -10.96
CA GLY A 354 -16.46 11.86 -11.94
C GLY A 354 -15.09 11.30 -11.59
N CYS A 355 -14.62 11.50 -10.36
CA CYS A 355 -13.40 10.88 -9.87
C CYS A 355 -13.68 9.42 -9.49
N PRO A 356 -12.93 8.41 -9.98
CA PRO A 356 -12.97 7.07 -9.43
C PRO A 356 -12.44 7.08 -7.99
N VAL A 357 -13.22 6.57 -7.03
CA VAL A 357 -12.87 6.56 -5.59
C VAL A 357 -13.02 5.14 -5.05
N PHE A 358 -11.93 4.51 -4.62
CA PHE A 358 -11.92 3.14 -4.08
C PHE A 358 -10.62 2.84 -3.33
N ALA A 359 -10.59 1.74 -2.54
CA ALA A 359 -9.38 1.20 -1.98
C ALA A 359 -8.67 0.28 -3.00
N CYS A 360 -7.36 0.24 -2.99
CA CYS A 360 -6.56 -0.55 -3.92
C CYS A 360 -5.51 -1.36 -3.15
N THR A 361 -5.38 -2.65 -3.46
CA THR A 361 -4.28 -3.45 -2.93
C THR A 361 -3.01 -3.26 -3.77
N PRO A 362 -1.83 -3.53 -3.20
CA PRO A 362 -0.57 -3.42 -3.95
C PRO A 362 -0.53 -4.29 -5.21
N GLU A 363 -1.14 -5.47 -5.20
CA GLU A 363 -1.22 -6.38 -6.35
C GLU A 363 -2.13 -5.83 -7.47
N GLN A 364 -3.13 -5.03 -7.14
CA GLN A 364 -4.06 -4.43 -8.10
C GLN A 364 -3.49 -3.16 -8.75
N PHE A 365 -2.56 -2.49 -8.08
CA PHE A 365 -2.02 -1.20 -8.53
C PHE A 365 -1.40 -1.22 -9.93
N PRO A 366 -0.62 -2.24 -10.35
CA PRO A 366 -0.07 -2.32 -11.72
C PRO A 366 -1.18 -2.34 -12.79
N ALA A 367 -2.26 -3.08 -12.55
CA ALA A 367 -3.38 -3.18 -13.48
C ALA A 367 -4.21 -1.89 -13.53
N LEU A 368 -4.39 -1.21 -12.40
CA LEU A 368 -4.99 0.12 -12.30
C LEU A 368 -4.21 1.13 -13.15
N MET A 369 -2.91 1.21 -12.95
CA MET A 369 -2.06 2.14 -13.69
C MET A 369 -2.06 1.84 -15.19
N ALA A 370 -2.04 0.57 -15.57
CA ALA A 370 -2.19 0.17 -16.97
C ALA A 370 -3.52 0.65 -17.57
N ALA A 371 -4.63 0.46 -16.87
CA ALA A 371 -5.96 0.93 -17.28
C ALA A 371 -6.00 2.46 -17.42
N ALA A 372 -5.41 3.19 -16.46
CA ALA A 372 -5.34 4.64 -16.48
C ALA A 372 -4.51 5.16 -17.68
N ILE A 373 -3.38 4.55 -17.98
CA ILE A 373 -2.52 4.92 -19.12
C ILE A 373 -3.22 4.63 -20.45
N GLU A 374 -3.95 3.51 -20.54
CA GLU A 374 -4.73 3.15 -21.75
C GLU A 374 -5.94 4.05 -21.99
N GLY A 375 -6.32 4.87 -21.03
CA GLY A 375 -7.50 5.71 -21.14
C GLY A 375 -8.80 4.94 -20.92
N ARG A 376 -8.76 3.78 -20.27
CA ARG A 376 -9.97 3.02 -19.90
C ARG A 376 -10.76 3.75 -18.82
N ASP A 377 -12.04 3.47 -18.75
CA ASP A 377 -12.88 3.88 -17.63
C ASP A 377 -12.46 3.11 -16.38
N ILE A 378 -11.96 3.83 -15.39
CA ILE A 378 -11.43 3.24 -14.16
C ILE A 378 -12.55 2.74 -13.25
N SER A 379 -13.71 3.40 -13.26
CA SER A 379 -14.86 2.97 -12.46
C SER A 379 -15.40 1.62 -12.97
N LEU A 380 -15.49 1.44 -14.29
CA LEU A 380 -15.84 0.16 -14.89
C LEU A 380 -14.75 -0.90 -14.68
N TRP A 381 -13.48 -0.51 -14.71
CA TRP A 381 -12.38 -1.42 -14.40
C TRP A 381 -12.46 -1.92 -12.96
N ALA A 382 -12.66 -1.03 -11.98
CA ALA A 382 -12.78 -1.36 -10.57
C ALA A 382 -13.98 -2.30 -10.31
N ALA A 383 -15.13 -2.01 -10.91
CA ALA A 383 -16.31 -2.87 -10.83
C ALA A 383 -16.03 -4.28 -11.38
N GLY A 384 -15.25 -4.40 -12.46
CA GLY A 384 -14.85 -5.69 -13.04
C GLY A 384 -13.85 -6.49 -12.20
N GLN A 385 -13.19 -5.84 -11.22
CA GLN A 385 -12.29 -6.47 -10.25
C GLN A 385 -12.98 -6.74 -8.90
N GLU A 386 -14.30 -6.59 -8.82
CA GLU A 386 -15.09 -6.70 -7.57
C GLU A 386 -14.64 -5.72 -6.47
N ILE A 387 -13.97 -4.64 -6.84
CA ILE A 387 -13.52 -3.60 -5.91
C ILE A 387 -14.72 -2.75 -5.53
N VAL A 388 -15.01 -2.67 -4.24
CA VAL A 388 -16.08 -1.82 -3.71
C VAL A 388 -15.59 -0.37 -3.72
N GLY A 389 -16.17 0.45 -4.59
CA GLY A 389 -15.91 1.88 -4.67
C GLY A 389 -16.99 2.71 -3.96
N ALA A 390 -16.66 3.95 -3.63
CA ALA A 390 -17.66 4.92 -3.23
C ALA A 390 -18.59 5.23 -4.43
N ARG A 391 -19.91 5.23 -4.19
CA ARG A 391 -20.90 5.56 -5.22
C ARG A 391 -21.28 7.03 -5.10
N ALA A 392 -21.48 7.68 -6.23
CA ALA A 392 -22.15 8.97 -6.26
C ALA A 392 -23.53 8.81 -5.62
N GLY A 393 -23.83 9.60 -4.60
CA GLY A 393 -25.12 9.62 -3.91
C GLY A 393 -26.25 10.17 -4.79
#